data_7ddfdcb2ae77f203a9e401c68717e3f9
#
_entry.id   7ddfdcb2ae77f203a9e401c68717e3f9
#
_cell.length_a   1.000
_cell.length_b   1.000
_cell.length_c   1.000
_cell.angle_alpha   90.00
_cell.angle_beta   90.00
_cell.angle_gamma   90.00
#
_symmetry.space_group_name_H-M   'P 1'
#
loop_
_entity.id
_entity.type
_entity.pdbx_description
1 polymer ?
#
loop_
_entity_poly.entity_id
_entity_poly.type
_entity_poly.pdbx_seq_one_letter_code
_entity_poly.pdbx_strand_id
1 'polypeptide(L)'
;MGGVAKCYTLSLTLPKLDKDWLEQFSTSLKESSERFRVNLIGGDTTRGPLNITISMMGSIEINSSIKRSGARAGDDIYVTGSLGAAALCLKKINEGVKPSESELISLNKPIPRLELGSALRNIASSCIDISDGLEQDLSHILKSSNVGAIIYSDKLPLVNSVSNYVKDSNDWSL
;
A
#
# COMPACT_ATOMS: atom_id res chain seq x y z
N MET A 1 -7.02 -9.16 -6.79
CA MET A 1 -5.68 -8.72 -7.13
C MET A 1 -4.98 -9.77 -7.96
N GLY A 2 -3.66 -10.02 -7.90
CA GLY A 2 -2.97 -11.03 -8.72
C GLY A 2 -2.62 -10.55 -10.16
N GLY A 3 -2.86 -9.27 -10.49
CA GLY A 3 -2.48 -8.70 -11.78
C GLY A 3 -0.97 -8.50 -11.92
N VAL A 4 -0.49 -8.45 -13.16
CA VAL A 4 0.88 -8.12 -13.53
C VAL A 4 0.90 -6.69 -14.06
N ALA A 5 1.61 -5.79 -13.39
CA ALA A 5 1.80 -4.41 -13.84
C ALA A 5 2.57 -4.40 -15.17
N LYS A 6 2.20 -3.52 -16.11
CA LYS A 6 2.81 -3.42 -17.43
C LYS A 6 3.36 -2.04 -17.73
N CYS A 7 2.52 -1.03 -17.57
CA CYS A 7 2.86 0.34 -17.94
C CYS A 7 2.02 1.33 -17.13
N TYR A 8 2.40 2.60 -17.22
CA TYR A 8 1.65 3.67 -16.58
C TYR A 8 1.72 4.97 -17.42
N THR A 9 0.80 5.86 -17.14
CA THR A 9 0.85 7.25 -17.58
C THR A 9 1.07 8.16 -16.38
N LEU A 10 1.73 9.31 -16.60
CA LEU A 10 2.00 10.32 -15.59
C LEU A 10 1.34 11.64 -15.97
N SER A 11 0.47 12.17 -15.12
CA SER A 11 0.04 13.56 -15.17
C SER A 11 0.76 14.34 -14.08
N LEU A 12 1.53 15.34 -14.47
CA LEU A 12 2.35 16.15 -13.59
C LEU A 12 1.95 17.62 -13.71
N THR A 13 1.52 18.23 -12.61
CA THR A 13 1.26 19.66 -12.56
C THR A 13 2.26 20.32 -11.62
N LEU A 14 2.90 21.39 -12.08
CA LEU A 14 3.97 22.08 -11.34
C LEU A 14 3.64 23.59 -11.18
N PRO A 15 3.87 24.17 -9.99
CA PRO A 15 3.69 25.61 -9.78
C PRO A 15 4.75 26.44 -10.48
N LYS A 16 5.95 25.90 -10.58
CA LYS A 16 7.11 26.51 -11.25
C LYS A 16 8.00 25.42 -11.83
N LEU A 17 8.81 25.81 -12.81
CA LEU A 17 9.86 24.95 -13.33
C LEU A 17 11.05 24.98 -12.36
N ASP A 18 11.33 23.83 -11.77
CA ASP A 18 12.49 23.59 -10.90
C ASP A 18 13.28 22.41 -11.48
N LYS A 19 14.45 22.71 -12.04
CA LYS A 19 15.25 21.71 -12.74
C LYS A 19 15.81 20.64 -11.81
N ASP A 20 16.29 21.04 -10.64
CA ASP A 20 16.89 20.11 -9.68
C ASP A 20 15.87 19.14 -9.14
N TRP A 21 14.67 19.66 -8.83
CA TRP A 21 13.55 18.83 -8.41
C TRP A 21 13.11 17.83 -9.50
N LEU A 22 12.99 18.31 -10.75
CA LEU A 22 12.59 17.46 -11.88
C LEU A 22 13.62 16.38 -12.17
N GLU A 23 14.92 16.66 -12.06
CA GLU A 23 15.98 15.69 -12.25
C GLU A 23 15.92 14.60 -11.18
N GLN A 24 15.78 14.97 -9.93
CA GLN A 24 15.62 14.03 -8.81
C GLN A 24 14.35 13.19 -8.95
N PHE A 25 13.23 13.84 -9.29
CA PHE A 25 11.95 13.15 -9.49
C PHE A 25 12.03 12.15 -10.65
N SER A 26 12.56 12.57 -11.81
CA SER A 26 12.68 11.70 -12.99
C SER A 26 13.62 10.53 -12.76
N THR A 27 14.73 10.76 -12.04
CA THR A 27 15.68 9.71 -11.66
C THR A 27 14.99 8.67 -10.75
N SER A 28 14.33 9.11 -9.70
CA SER A 28 13.62 8.21 -8.77
C SER A 28 12.45 7.46 -9.45
N LEU A 29 11.76 8.13 -10.37
CA LEU A 29 10.70 7.50 -11.16
C LEU A 29 11.26 6.43 -12.10
N LYS A 30 12.39 6.68 -12.74
CA LYS A 30 13.10 5.72 -13.58
C LYS A 30 13.56 4.49 -12.76
N GLU A 31 14.22 4.71 -11.63
CA GLU A 31 14.66 3.64 -10.73
C GLU A 31 13.47 2.77 -10.27
N SER A 32 12.35 3.40 -9.92
CA SER A 32 11.12 2.68 -9.55
C SER A 32 10.56 1.88 -10.72
N SER A 33 10.57 2.46 -11.93
CA SER A 33 10.10 1.79 -13.14
C SER A 33 10.93 0.55 -13.48
N GLU A 34 12.25 0.66 -13.37
CA GLU A 34 13.18 -0.46 -13.57
C GLU A 34 12.99 -1.55 -12.51
N ARG A 35 12.90 -1.15 -11.24
CA ARG A 35 12.68 -2.05 -10.11
C ARG A 35 11.41 -2.89 -10.26
N PHE A 36 10.32 -2.27 -10.67
CA PHE A 36 9.02 -2.93 -10.80
C PHE A 36 8.71 -3.40 -12.23
N ARG A 37 9.66 -3.21 -13.17
CA ARG A 37 9.55 -3.62 -14.58
C ARG A 37 8.28 -3.07 -15.24
N VAL A 38 8.00 -1.79 -15.01
CA VAL A 38 6.86 -1.07 -15.59
C VAL A 38 7.37 0.09 -16.46
N ASN A 39 6.68 0.39 -17.54
CA ASN A 39 7.11 1.42 -18.49
C ASN A 39 6.19 2.64 -18.41
N LEU A 40 6.79 3.84 -18.38
CA LEU A 40 6.07 5.09 -18.67
C LEU A 40 5.76 5.13 -20.17
N ILE A 41 4.48 5.16 -20.53
CA ILE A 41 4.04 5.14 -21.94
C ILE A 41 3.45 6.46 -22.42
N GLY A 42 3.29 7.44 -21.54
CA GLY A 42 2.76 8.76 -21.89
C GLY A 42 2.31 9.52 -20.66
N GLY A 43 1.68 10.65 -20.92
CA GLY A 43 1.19 11.55 -19.88
C GLY A 43 1.15 12.98 -20.33
N ASP A 44 1.01 13.90 -19.36
CA ASP A 44 0.99 15.34 -19.61
C ASP A 44 1.69 16.09 -18.48
N THR A 45 2.23 17.27 -18.80
CA THR A 45 2.84 18.17 -17.84
C THR A 45 2.25 19.56 -17.99
N THR A 46 1.65 20.07 -16.92
CA THR A 46 0.92 21.34 -16.92
C THR A 46 1.43 22.27 -15.81
N ARG A 47 1.01 23.52 -15.85
CA ARG A 47 1.28 24.51 -14.80
C ARG A 47 0.07 24.63 -13.86
N GLY A 48 0.32 24.55 -12.55
CA GLY A 48 -0.69 24.68 -11.50
C GLY A 48 -0.13 24.27 -10.13
N PRO A 49 -0.96 24.11 -9.12
CA PRO A 49 -0.53 23.52 -7.86
C PRO A 49 0.13 22.16 -8.07
N LEU A 50 1.14 21.83 -7.25
CA LEU A 50 1.84 20.54 -7.37
C LEU A 50 0.83 19.38 -7.27
N ASN A 51 0.76 18.60 -8.34
CA ASN A 51 -0.04 17.39 -8.37
C ASN A 51 0.69 16.32 -9.18
N ILE A 52 0.70 15.10 -8.67
CA ILE A 52 1.32 13.94 -9.32
C ILE A 52 0.28 12.84 -9.36
N THR A 53 -0.16 12.47 -10.55
CA THR A 53 -1.12 11.38 -10.75
C THR A 53 -0.51 10.31 -11.66
N ILE A 54 -0.45 9.08 -11.15
CA ILE A 54 0.01 7.92 -11.91
C ILE A 54 -1.19 7.00 -12.17
N SER A 55 -1.48 6.73 -13.43
CA SER A 55 -2.48 5.74 -13.83
C SER A 55 -1.77 4.47 -14.28
N MET A 56 -1.87 3.43 -13.46
CA MET A 56 -1.21 2.14 -13.70
C MET A 56 -2.10 1.20 -14.49
N MET A 57 -1.52 0.53 -15.48
CA MET A 57 -2.18 -0.50 -16.29
C MET A 57 -1.45 -1.82 -16.16
N GLY A 58 -2.21 -2.90 -16.16
CA GLY A 58 -1.67 -4.25 -16.06
C GLY A 58 -2.55 -5.27 -16.75
N SER A 59 -2.15 -6.51 -16.70
CA SER A 59 -2.89 -7.63 -17.25
C SER A 59 -3.07 -8.74 -16.21
N ILE A 60 -4.13 -9.50 -16.36
CA ILE A 60 -4.38 -10.71 -15.59
C ILE A 60 -5.08 -11.72 -16.49
N GLU A 61 -4.85 -13.00 -16.27
CA GLU A 61 -5.57 -14.05 -16.96
C GLU A 61 -7.07 -14.01 -16.63
N ILE A 62 -7.88 -14.36 -17.61
CA ILE A 62 -9.35 -14.39 -17.45
C ILE A 62 -9.69 -15.30 -16.27
N ASN A 63 -10.56 -14.82 -15.39
CA ASN A 63 -11.02 -15.49 -14.17
C ASN A 63 -9.95 -15.74 -13.07
N SER A 64 -8.72 -15.24 -13.22
CA SER A 64 -7.65 -15.41 -12.23
C SER A 64 -7.53 -14.24 -11.24
N SER A 65 -8.38 -13.22 -11.33
CA SER A 65 -8.35 -12.08 -10.41
C SER A 65 -8.86 -12.47 -9.02
N ILE A 66 -8.06 -12.16 -8.01
CA ILE A 66 -8.49 -12.32 -6.62
C ILE A 66 -9.31 -11.09 -6.26
N LYS A 67 -10.58 -11.28 -5.96
CA LYS A 67 -11.55 -10.21 -5.69
C LYS A 67 -11.62 -9.93 -4.19
N ARG A 68 -12.29 -8.84 -3.81
CA ARG A 68 -12.69 -8.59 -2.42
C ARG A 68 -13.81 -9.54 -1.97
N SER A 69 -14.63 -10.03 -2.90
CA SER A 69 -15.67 -11.03 -2.67
C SER A 69 -15.10 -12.44 -2.85
N GLY A 70 -15.51 -13.37 -2.00
CA GLY A 70 -15.12 -14.78 -2.11
C GLY A 70 -14.61 -15.39 -0.81
N ALA A 71 -14.39 -14.58 0.23
CA ALA A 71 -14.07 -15.08 1.57
C ALA A 71 -15.23 -15.94 2.12
N ARG A 72 -14.88 -16.97 2.87
CA ARG A 72 -15.82 -17.95 3.44
C ARG A 72 -15.59 -18.09 4.94
N ALA A 73 -16.62 -18.47 5.67
CA ALA A 73 -16.47 -18.85 7.06
C ALA A 73 -15.48 -20.02 7.19
N GLY A 74 -14.50 -19.87 8.06
CA GLY A 74 -13.41 -20.83 8.24
C GLY A 74 -12.14 -20.51 7.47
N ASP A 75 -12.13 -19.47 6.62
CA ASP A 75 -10.90 -18.99 6.00
C ASP A 75 -10.00 -18.32 7.04
N ASP A 76 -8.70 -18.56 6.94
CA ASP A 76 -7.69 -17.85 7.73
C ASP A 76 -7.37 -16.49 7.14
N ILE A 77 -7.10 -15.51 7.99
CA ILE A 77 -6.72 -14.15 7.60
C ILE A 77 -5.22 -13.99 7.69
N TYR A 78 -4.59 -13.62 6.57
CA TYR A 78 -3.17 -13.36 6.48
C TYR A 78 -2.88 -11.91 6.11
N VAL A 79 -1.81 -11.37 6.67
CA VAL A 79 -1.27 -10.03 6.33
C VAL A 79 0.17 -10.18 5.90
N THR A 80 0.60 -9.39 4.93
CA THR A 80 1.99 -9.38 4.48
C THR A 80 2.78 -8.28 5.18
N GLY A 81 3.89 -8.65 5.81
CA GLY A 81 4.70 -7.71 6.59
C GLY A 81 4.10 -7.42 7.96
N SER A 82 4.39 -6.24 8.49
CA SER A 82 3.95 -5.81 9.82
C SER A 82 3.06 -4.57 9.73
N LEU A 83 2.15 -4.44 10.68
CA LEU A 83 1.14 -3.37 10.73
C LEU A 83 1.57 -2.20 11.63
N GLY A 84 0.99 -1.03 11.39
CA GLY A 84 1.02 0.14 12.25
C GLY A 84 2.24 1.03 12.13
N ALA A 85 3.35 0.60 11.50
CA ALA A 85 4.60 1.38 11.46
C ALA A 85 4.43 2.74 10.76
N ALA A 86 3.72 2.79 9.63
CA ALA A 86 3.47 4.03 8.91
C ALA A 86 2.54 4.97 9.69
N ALA A 87 1.51 4.44 10.32
CA ALA A 87 0.59 5.23 11.15
C ALA A 87 1.29 5.79 12.39
N LEU A 88 2.10 4.98 13.08
CA LEU A 88 2.91 5.46 14.21
C LEU A 88 3.90 6.55 13.78
N CYS A 89 4.52 6.41 12.62
CA CYS A 89 5.39 7.43 12.04
C CYS A 89 4.66 8.75 11.84
N LEU A 90 3.49 8.71 11.19
CA LEU A 90 2.66 9.89 10.95
C LEU A 90 2.21 10.55 12.25
N LYS A 91 1.77 9.75 13.23
CA LYS A 91 1.41 10.24 14.57
C LYS A 91 2.56 10.98 15.23
N LYS A 92 3.76 10.40 15.25
CA LYS A 92 4.97 11.04 15.79
C LYS A 92 5.26 12.38 15.11
N ILE A 93 5.18 12.44 13.79
CA ILE A 93 5.38 13.68 13.02
C ILE A 93 4.38 14.75 13.47
N ASN A 94 3.11 14.41 13.59
CA ASN A 94 2.06 15.35 14.00
C ASN A 94 2.22 15.82 15.44
N GLU A 95 2.81 15.01 16.31
CA GLU A 95 3.12 15.35 17.71
C GLU A 95 4.48 16.07 17.87
N GLY A 96 5.20 16.31 16.78
CA GLY A 96 6.53 16.93 16.80
C GLY A 96 7.65 16.02 17.31
N VAL A 97 7.38 14.72 17.40
CA VAL A 97 8.35 13.70 17.80
C VAL A 97 9.08 13.18 16.56
N LYS A 98 10.41 13.10 16.63
CA LYS A 98 11.22 12.60 15.52
C LYS A 98 11.04 11.10 15.33
N PRO A 99 10.52 10.63 14.16
CA PRO A 99 10.44 9.20 13.86
C PRO A 99 11.83 8.57 13.65
N SER A 100 11.91 7.26 13.79
CA SER A 100 13.08 6.49 13.39
C SER A 100 13.17 6.39 11.85
N GLU A 101 14.36 6.05 11.34
CA GLU A 101 14.55 5.83 9.89
C GLU A 101 13.66 4.70 9.34
N SER A 102 13.51 3.62 10.08
CA SER A 102 12.64 2.49 9.69
C SER A 102 11.17 2.87 9.61
N GLU A 103 10.68 3.73 10.51
CA GLU A 103 9.32 4.25 10.47
C GLU A 103 9.12 5.18 9.27
N LEU A 104 10.09 6.06 8.97
CA LEU A 104 10.06 6.92 7.78
C LEU A 104 10.06 6.11 6.47
N ILE A 105 10.85 5.02 6.42
CA ILE A 105 10.83 4.11 5.26
C ILE A 105 9.44 3.46 5.11
N SER A 106 8.85 3.02 6.20
CA SER A 106 7.50 2.41 6.17
C SER A 106 6.42 3.35 5.66
N LEU A 107 6.52 4.65 6.00
CA LEU A 107 5.58 5.67 5.54
C LEU A 107 5.83 6.09 4.09
N ASN A 108 7.10 6.36 3.73
CA ASN A 108 7.43 7.02 2.46
C ASN A 108 7.79 6.05 1.32
N LYS A 109 8.11 4.79 1.63
CA LYS A 109 8.60 3.82 0.65
C LYS A 109 7.91 2.45 0.81
N PRO A 110 6.57 2.39 0.74
CA PRO A 110 5.86 1.11 0.83
C PRO A 110 6.28 0.20 -0.32
N ILE A 111 6.42 -1.10 -0.03
CA ILE A 111 6.86 -2.10 -1.01
C ILE A 111 5.64 -2.85 -1.53
N PRO A 112 5.25 -2.68 -2.81
CA PRO A 112 4.18 -3.44 -3.43
C PRO A 112 4.50 -4.94 -3.46
N ARG A 113 3.54 -5.79 -3.07
CA ARG A 113 3.70 -7.24 -2.98
C ARG A 113 3.28 -7.95 -4.29
N LEU A 114 3.85 -7.53 -5.42
CA LEU A 114 3.42 -7.96 -6.76
C LEU A 114 3.60 -9.46 -6.98
N GLU A 115 4.76 -10.01 -6.61
CA GLU A 115 5.07 -11.44 -6.77
C GLU A 115 4.15 -12.30 -5.92
N LEU A 116 3.94 -11.91 -4.67
CA LEU A 116 3.03 -12.61 -3.77
C LEU A 116 1.59 -12.54 -4.30
N GLY A 117 1.13 -11.37 -4.74
CA GLY A 117 -0.19 -11.23 -5.34
C GLY A 117 -0.41 -12.18 -6.53
N SER A 118 0.63 -12.40 -7.34
CA SER A 118 0.59 -13.36 -8.43
C SER A 118 0.60 -14.82 -7.95
N ALA A 119 1.39 -15.14 -6.92
CA ALA A 119 1.47 -16.48 -6.34
C ALA A 119 0.17 -16.90 -5.63
N LEU A 120 -0.60 -15.96 -5.12
CA LEU A 120 -1.86 -16.22 -4.43
C LEU A 120 -3.03 -16.53 -5.37
N ARG A 121 -2.87 -16.45 -6.69
CA ARG A 121 -3.92 -16.86 -7.65
C ARG A 121 -4.30 -18.30 -7.41
N ASN A 122 -5.60 -18.59 -7.42
CA ASN A 122 -6.18 -19.91 -7.15
C ASN A 122 -5.88 -20.49 -5.74
N ILE A 123 -5.29 -19.69 -4.84
CA ILE A 123 -5.04 -20.06 -3.44
C ILE A 123 -5.92 -19.22 -2.54
N ALA A 124 -5.80 -17.89 -2.64
CA ALA A 124 -6.57 -16.98 -1.81
C ALA A 124 -8.03 -16.86 -2.30
N SER A 125 -8.97 -16.98 -1.40
CA SER A 125 -10.41 -16.81 -1.65
C SER A 125 -10.79 -15.34 -1.89
N SER A 126 -10.09 -14.42 -1.22
CA SER A 126 -10.25 -12.96 -1.37
C SER A 126 -8.94 -12.23 -1.05
N CYS A 127 -8.83 -10.98 -1.52
CA CYS A 127 -7.66 -10.16 -1.25
C CYS A 127 -7.99 -8.67 -1.41
N ILE A 128 -7.34 -7.85 -0.58
CA ILE A 128 -7.35 -6.38 -0.63
C ILE A 128 -5.96 -5.88 -0.22
N ASP A 129 -5.56 -4.70 -0.67
CA ASP A 129 -4.44 -3.97 -0.07
C ASP A 129 -4.86 -3.31 1.25
N ILE A 130 -3.91 -3.01 2.10
CA ILE A 130 -4.16 -2.24 3.33
C ILE A 130 -3.69 -0.81 3.07
N SER A 131 -4.65 0.12 2.97
CA SER A 131 -4.42 1.54 2.72
C SER A 131 -4.97 2.42 3.85
N ASP A 132 -6.15 2.11 4.35
CA ASP A 132 -6.85 2.89 5.37
C ASP A 132 -6.80 2.24 6.76
N GLY A 133 -6.18 1.07 6.85
CA GLY A 133 -6.00 0.29 8.06
C GLY A 133 -6.68 -1.08 8.01
N LEU A 134 -6.18 -2.01 8.83
CA LEU A 134 -6.63 -3.41 8.80
C LEU A 134 -8.14 -3.55 8.98
N GLU A 135 -8.72 -2.86 9.95
CA GLU A 135 -10.15 -2.98 10.26
C GLU A 135 -11.02 -2.49 9.09
N GLN A 136 -10.70 -1.33 8.54
CA GLN A 136 -11.46 -0.73 7.45
C GLN A 136 -11.36 -1.56 6.18
N ASP A 137 -10.15 -1.95 5.77
CA ASP A 137 -9.92 -2.71 4.55
C ASP A 137 -10.48 -4.13 4.66
N LEU A 138 -10.31 -4.80 5.81
CA LEU A 138 -10.94 -6.09 6.07
C LEU A 138 -12.48 -5.98 5.99
N SER A 139 -13.07 -4.90 6.50
CA SER A 139 -14.52 -4.69 6.45
C SER A 139 -15.06 -4.70 5.01
N HIS A 140 -14.28 -4.25 4.03
CA HIS A 140 -14.64 -4.31 2.63
C HIS A 140 -14.70 -5.74 2.10
N ILE A 141 -13.77 -6.61 2.50
CA ILE A 141 -13.83 -8.06 2.20
C ILE A 141 -15.05 -8.68 2.84
N LEU A 142 -15.26 -8.44 4.14
CA LEU A 142 -16.36 -9.05 4.90
C LEU A 142 -17.73 -8.66 4.32
N LYS A 143 -17.95 -7.37 4.03
CA LYS A 143 -19.16 -6.88 3.37
C LYS A 143 -19.36 -7.49 1.98
N SER A 144 -18.29 -7.52 1.17
CA SER A 144 -18.37 -8.05 -0.20
C SER A 144 -18.60 -9.56 -0.25
N SER A 145 -18.23 -10.27 0.81
CA SER A 145 -18.34 -11.73 0.94
C SER A 145 -19.52 -12.17 1.81
N ASN A 146 -20.19 -11.23 2.48
CA ASN A 146 -21.29 -11.49 3.43
C ASN A 146 -20.90 -12.44 4.56
N VAL A 147 -19.74 -12.20 5.18
CA VAL A 147 -19.20 -12.97 6.31
C VAL A 147 -18.73 -12.04 7.43
N GLY A 148 -18.52 -12.61 8.63
CA GLY A 148 -17.85 -11.94 9.75
C GLY A 148 -16.42 -12.43 9.92
N ALA A 149 -15.64 -11.76 10.79
CA ALA A 149 -14.31 -12.18 11.18
C ALA A 149 -14.08 -12.00 12.68
N ILE A 150 -13.16 -12.77 13.23
CA ILE A 150 -12.62 -12.61 14.58
C ILE A 150 -11.13 -12.32 14.44
N ILE A 151 -10.69 -11.19 14.96
CA ILE A 151 -9.28 -10.81 15.01
C ILE A 151 -8.77 -10.98 16.44
N TYR A 152 -7.70 -11.75 16.59
CA TYR A 152 -6.99 -11.90 17.85
C TYR A 152 -5.86 -10.86 17.90
N SER A 153 -5.97 -9.88 18.78
CA SER A 153 -5.02 -8.78 18.88
C SER A 153 -3.59 -9.21 19.21
N ASP A 154 -3.46 -10.28 19.99
CA ASP A 154 -2.18 -10.91 20.35
C ASP A 154 -1.48 -11.61 19.17
N LYS A 155 -2.21 -11.88 18.08
CA LYS A 155 -1.69 -12.49 16.84
C LYS A 155 -1.40 -11.49 15.73
N LEU A 156 -1.65 -10.19 15.94
CA LEU A 156 -1.36 -9.18 14.93
C LEU A 156 0.16 -9.04 14.73
N PRO A 157 0.65 -9.05 13.48
CA PRO A 157 2.08 -8.89 13.19
C PRO A 157 2.49 -7.42 13.33
N LEU A 158 2.81 -6.99 14.54
CA LEU A 158 3.25 -5.63 14.85
C LEU A 158 4.77 -5.56 14.89
N VAL A 159 5.36 -4.44 14.43
CA VAL A 159 6.78 -4.15 14.72
C VAL A 159 6.94 -3.77 16.20
N ASN A 160 8.14 -3.95 16.74
CA ASN A 160 8.40 -3.70 18.16
C ASN A 160 8.00 -2.29 18.63
N SER A 161 8.25 -1.26 17.82
CA SER A 161 7.89 0.13 18.15
C SER A 161 6.37 0.31 18.30
N VAL A 162 5.58 -0.32 17.42
CA VAL A 162 4.11 -0.29 17.49
C VAL A 162 3.62 -1.11 18.68
N SER A 163 4.19 -2.31 18.90
CA SER A 163 3.84 -3.17 20.03
C SER A 163 4.08 -2.47 21.38
N ASN A 164 5.20 -1.77 21.51
CA ASN A 164 5.51 -0.99 22.71
C ASN A 164 4.54 0.19 22.87
N TYR A 165 4.31 0.95 21.80
CA TYR A 165 3.37 2.06 21.82
C TYR A 165 1.97 1.61 22.29
N VAL A 166 1.44 0.52 21.71
CA VAL A 166 0.12 -0.01 22.09
C VAL A 166 0.09 -0.47 23.54
N LYS A 167 1.16 -1.12 24.03
CA LYS A 167 1.25 -1.55 25.45
C LYS A 167 1.26 -0.35 26.40
N ASP A 168 1.97 0.71 26.06
CA ASP A 168 2.16 1.88 26.94
C ASP A 168 0.93 2.79 26.93
N SER A 169 0.29 2.96 25.79
CA SER A 169 -0.85 3.87 25.60
C SER A 169 -2.22 3.20 25.64
N ASN A 170 -2.28 1.88 25.47
CA ASN A 170 -3.52 1.12 25.20
C ASN A 170 -4.34 1.67 24.00
N ASP A 171 -3.65 2.31 23.05
CA ASP A 171 -4.25 2.94 21.87
C ASP A 171 -4.01 2.07 20.64
N TRP A 172 -5.07 1.56 20.07
CA TRP A 172 -5.09 0.70 18.86
C TRP A 172 -5.50 1.45 17.60
N SER A 173 -5.57 2.79 17.64
CA SER A 173 -5.99 3.62 16.51
C SER A 173 -4.90 3.86 15.44
N LEU A 174 -3.89 3.01 15.39
CA LEU A 174 -2.77 3.07 14.43
C LEU A 174 -3.04 2.30 13.14
#